data_6d75a06315f6e3f9c5ff783f4c8de52b
#
_entry.id   6d75a06315f6e3f9c5ff783f4c8de52b
#
_cell.length_a   1.000
_cell.length_b   1.000
_cell.length_c   1.000
_cell.angle_alpha   90.00
_cell.angle_beta   90.00
_cell.angle_gamma   90.00
#
_symmetry.space_group_name_H-M   'P 1'
#
loop_
_entity.id
_entity.type
_entity.pdbx_description
1 polymer ?
#
loop_
_entity_poly.entity_id
_entity_poly.type
_entity_poly.pdbx_seq_one_letter_code
_entity_poly.pdbx_strand_id
1 'polypeptide(L)'
;MNGDTIYDLVLKDKMQKSYFDQINEMCEKLYPANLNIDYFPTNFVVQGGLIYYVDYECNQYSDEWNFENWGIKFWSKTKDFISYAEGRNK
;
A
#
# COMPACT_ATOMS: atom_id res chain seq x y z
N MET A 1 -12.90 -11.73 2.03
CA MET A 1 -11.85 -11.64 3.04
C MET A 1 -12.28 -10.75 4.19
N ASN A 2 -12.02 -11.16 5.42
CA ASN A 2 -12.54 -10.46 6.58
C ASN A 2 -11.53 -9.54 7.27
N GLY A 3 -10.58 -9.01 6.52
CA GLY A 3 -9.58 -8.10 7.07
C GLY A 3 -9.82 -6.66 6.68
N ASP A 4 -9.24 -5.73 7.43
CA ASP A 4 -9.23 -4.33 7.04
C ASP A 4 -8.20 -4.11 5.93
N THR A 5 -8.48 -3.18 5.02
CA THR A 5 -7.46 -2.75 4.06
C THR A 5 -6.45 -1.83 4.75
N ILE A 6 -5.27 -1.69 4.14
CA ILE A 6 -4.30 -0.69 4.63
C ILE A 6 -4.93 0.71 4.61
N TYR A 7 -5.76 1.00 3.60
CA TYR A 7 -6.48 2.28 3.53
C TYR A 7 -7.32 2.52 4.80
N ASP A 8 -8.09 1.51 5.23
CA ASP A 8 -8.90 1.60 6.45
C ASP A 8 -8.05 1.83 7.68
N LEU A 9 -6.91 1.16 7.76
CA LEU A 9 -6.02 1.28 8.92
C LEU A 9 -5.36 2.66 8.98
N VAL A 10 -5.02 3.25 7.85
CA VAL A 10 -4.52 4.63 7.81
C VAL A 10 -5.60 5.60 8.30
N LEU A 11 -6.84 5.44 7.83
CA LEU A 11 -7.96 6.28 8.26
C LEU A 11 -8.18 6.21 9.78
N LYS A 12 -8.03 5.03 10.36
CA LYS A 12 -8.28 4.79 11.80
C LYS A 12 -7.06 5.03 12.67
N ASP A 13 -5.94 5.44 12.10
CA ASP A 13 -4.66 5.62 12.81
C ASP A 13 -4.18 4.31 13.47
N LYS A 14 -4.38 3.18 12.81
CA LYS A 14 -4.02 1.86 13.33
C LYS A 14 -2.86 1.20 12.56
N MET A 15 -2.08 1.99 11.83
CA MET A 15 -0.91 1.47 11.13
C MET A 15 0.17 1.03 12.12
N GLN A 16 0.85 -0.06 11.79
CA GLN A 16 1.93 -0.62 12.60
C GLN A 16 3.20 -0.70 11.76
N LYS A 17 4.35 -0.63 12.43
CA LYS A 17 5.65 -0.74 11.77
C LYS A 17 5.78 -2.04 10.96
N SER A 18 5.21 -3.13 11.46
CA SER A 18 5.30 -4.42 10.77
C SER A 18 4.69 -4.41 9.38
N TYR A 19 3.68 -3.57 9.15
CA TYR A 19 3.05 -3.46 7.82
C TYR A 19 4.02 -2.82 6.82
N PHE A 20 4.78 -1.80 7.26
CA PHE A 20 5.80 -1.18 6.42
C PHE A 20 6.95 -2.14 6.16
N ASP A 21 7.36 -2.91 7.17
CA ASP A 21 8.42 -3.91 7.00
C ASP A 21 8.00 -4.97 5.98
N GLN A 22 6.75 -5.40 6.01
CA GLN A 22 6.24 -6.41 5.09
C GLN A 22 6.19 -5.90 3.65
N ILE A 23 5.73 -4.67 3.42
CA ILE A 23 5.70 -4.13 2.06
C ILE A 23 7.12 -3.91 1.54
N ASN A 24 8.04 -3.49 2.39
CA ASN A 24 9.44 -3.33 1.99
C ASN A 24 10.06 -4.68 1.59
N GLU A 25 9.74 -5.76 2.29
CA GLU A 25 10.19 -7.10 1.91
C GLU A 25 9.65 -7.51 0.55
N MET A 26 8.39 -7.19 0.27
CA MET A 26 7.81 -7.45 -1.05
C MET A 26 8.57 -6.69 -2.14
N CYS A 27 8.88 -5.42 -1.89
CA CYS A 27 9.63 -4.60 -2.83
C CYS A 27 11.02 -5.15 -3.09
N GLU A 28 11.71 -5.63 -2.05
CA GLU A 28 13.02 -6.24 -2.18
C GLU A 28 13.02 -7.47 -3.11
N LYS A 29 11.90 -8.16 -3.20
CA LYS A 29 11.74 -9.30 -4.09
C LYS A 29 11.29 -8.91 -5.49
N LEU A 30 10.44 -7.87 -5.59
CA LEU A 30 9.85 -7.45 -6.85
C LEU A 30 10.82 -6.62 -7.72
N TYR A 31 11.55 -5.69 -7.11
CA TYR A 31 12.39 -4.76 -7.85
C TYR A 31 13.52 -5.46 -8.62
N PRO A 32 14.26 -6.42 -8.03
CA PRO A 32 15.28 -7.14 -8.79
C PRO A 32 14.71 -7.95 -9.95
N ALA A 33 13.43 -8.32 -9.87
CA ALA A 33 12.73 -9.02 -10.97
C ALA A 33 12.14 -8.06 -11.99
N ASN A 34 12.40 -6.74 -11.86
CA ASN A 34 11.88 -5.69 -12.73
C ASN A 34 10.35 -5.61 -12.71
N LEU A 35 9.75 -5.82 -11.54
CA LEU A 35 8.30 -5.84 -11.36
C LEU A 35 7.83 -4.76 -10.40
N ASN A 36 6.63 -4.26 -10.65
CA ASN A 36 5.88 -3.37 -9.77
C ASN A 36 4.47 -3.92 -9.60
N ILE A 37 3.89 -3.67 -8.43
CA ILE A 37 2.47 -3.93 -8.18
C ILE A 37 1.79 -2.59 -7.89
N ASP A 38 0.46 -2.59 -7.80
CA ASP A 38 -0.26 -1.37 -7.47
C ASP A 38 -0.22 -1.16 -5.95
N TYR A 39 0.62 -0.23 -5.51
CA TYR A 39 0.87 0.03 -4.08
C TYR A 39 -0.22 0.84 -3.39
N PHE A 40 -1.30 1.17 -4.09
CA PHE A 40 -2.38 1.91 -3.45
C PHE A 40 -2.97 1.10 -2.29
N PRO A 41 -3.21 1.72 -1.12
CA PRO A 41 -3.52 0.96 0.11
C PRO A 41 -4.83 0.17 0.08
N THR A 42 -5.76 0.46 -0.83
CA THR A 42 -6.98 -0.34 -0.98
C THR A 42 -6.71 -1.74 -1.54
N ASN A 43 -5.54 -1.95 -2.13
CA ASN A 43 -5.16 -3.24 -2.73
C ASN A 43 -4.51 -4.21 -1.75
N PHE A 44 -4.38 -3.82 -0.49
CA PHE A 44 -3.75 -4.64 0.54
C PHE A 44 -4.70 -4.84 1.70
N VAL A 45 -4.85 -6.09 2.13
CA VAL A 45 -5.70 -6.47 3.25
C VAL A 45 -4.82 -7.02 4.37
N VAL A 46 -5.09 -6.63 5.60
CA VAL A 46 -4.40 -7.17 6.78
C VAL A 46 -5.27 -8.23 7.43
N GLN A 47 -4.69 -9.41 7.63
CA GLN A 47 -5.37 -10.51 8.28
C GLN A 47 -4.36 -11.29 9.11
N GLY A 48 -4.64 -11.44 10.41
CA GLY A 48 -3.71 -12.13 11.31
C GLY A 48 -2.34 -11.47 11.42
N GLY A 49 -2.27 -10.15 11.28
CA GLY A 49 -1.01 -9.41 11.35
C GLY A 49 -0.19 -9.43 10.06
N LEU A 50 -0.68 -10.09 9.01
CA LEU A 50 0.00 -10.18 7.72
C LEU A 50 -0.74 -9.39 6.67
N ILE A 51 0.01 -8.76 5.74
CA ILE A 51 -0.60 -8.06 4.62
C ILE A 51 -0.68 -8.98 3.40
N TYR A 52 -1.76 -8.84 2.63
CA TYR A 52 -2.02 -9.63 1.42
C TYR A 52 -2.37 -8.69 0.28
N TYR A 53 -1.70 -8.87 -0.87
CA TYR A 53 -2.01 -8.12 -2.07
C TYR A 53 -3.16 -8.83 -2.80
N VAL A 54 -4.25 -8.10 -3.07
CA VAL A 54 -5.49 -8.70 -3.58
C VAL A 54 -5.84 -8.33 -5.01
N ASP A 55 -5.06 -7.47 -5.66
CA ASP A 55 -5.37 -7.00 -7.01
C ASP A 55 -4.82 -7.90 -8.11
N TYR A 56 -3.78 -8.68 -7.84
CA TYR A 56 -3.10 -9.56 -8.79
C TYR A 56 -2.47 -8.84 -9.99
N GLU A 57 -2.50 -7.52 -10.04
CA GLU A 57 -1.87 -6.77 -11.11
C GLU A 57 -0.37 -6.70 -10.89
N CYS A 58 0.40 -6.93 -11.97
CA CYS A 58 1.85 -6.87 -11.92
C CYS A 58 2.35 -6.21 -13.19
N ASN A 59 3.13 -5.13 -13.04
CA ASN A 59 3.60 -4.32 -14.14
C ASN A 59 5.13 -4.27 -14.16
N GLN A 60 5.69 -3.78 -15.25
CA GLN A 60 7.12 -3.54 -15.35
C GLN A 60 7.53 -2.47 -14.33
N TYR A 61 8.70 -2.65 -13.70
CA TYR A 61 9.20 -1.70 -12.71
C TYR A 61 9.36 -0.29 -13.29
N SER A 62 8.97 0.69 -12.52
CA SER A 62 9.14 2.11 -12.85
C SER A 62 9.42 2.88 -11.56
N ASP A 63 10.45 3.71 -11.56
CA ASP A 63 10.78 4.56 -10.41
C ASP A 63 9.64 5.50 -10.05
N GLU A 64 8.89 5.96 -11.03
CA GLU A 64 7.78 6.89 -10.82
C GLU A 64 6.65 6.27 -10.00
N TRP A 65 6.42 4.98 -10.17
CA TRP A 65 5.29 4.29 -9.56
C TRP A 65 5.71 3.26 -8.50
N ASN A 66 6.96 3.33 -8.02
CA ASN A 66 7.41 2.43 -6.99
C ASN A 66 6.85 2.83 -5.62
N PHE A 67 7.07 2.00 -4.60
CA PHE A 67 6.51 2.26 -3.29
C PHE A 67 7.12 3.51 -2.65
N GLU A 68 8.42 3.69 -2.73
CA GLU A 68 9.13 4.78 -2.08
C GLU A 68 8.78 6.15 -2.66
N ASN A 69 8.55 6.24 -3.96
CA ASN A 69 8.26 7.51 -4.64
C ASN A 69 6.76 7.81 -4.75
N TRP A 70 5.93 6.78 -4.81
CA TRP A 70 4.50 6.96 -5.03
C TRP A 70 3.65 6.32 -3.95
N GLY A 71 3.84 5.03 -3.67
CA GLY A 71 2.93 4.28 -2.82
C GLY A 71 2.90 4.76 -1.38
N ILE A 72 4.06 5.12 -0.83
CA ILE A 72 4.19 5.51 0.57
C ILE A 72 3.34 6.74 0.92
N LYS A 73 3.08 7.61 -0.06
CA LYS A 73 2.24 8.81 0.16
C LYS A 73 0.84 8.46 0.64
N PHE A 74 0.37 7.26 0.30
CA PHE A 74 -0.98 6.81 0.63
C PHE A 74 -1.01 5.80 1.78
N TRP A 75 0.15 5.44 2.33
CA TRP A 75 0.26 4.52 3.47
C TRP A 75 0.37 5.24 4.82
N SER A 76 0.20 6.55 4.82
CA SER A 76 0.15 7.38 6.02
C SER A 76 -0.72 8.59 5.74
N LYS A 77 -1.08 9.36 6.78
CA LYS A 77 -1.93 10.55 6.60
C LYS A 77 -1.13 11.74 6.09
N THR A 78 -0.68 11.64 4.86
CA THR A 78 -0.06 12.76 4.14
C THR A 78 -1.12 13.65 3.50
N LYS A 79 -0.71 14.79 2.93
CA LYS A 79 -1.61 15.64 2.16
C LYS A 79 -2.28 14.89 1.01
N ASP A 80 -1.51 14.05 0.33
CA ASP A 80 -2.02 13.26 -0.80
C ASP A 80 -3.10 12.29 -0.36
N PHE A 81 -2.88 11.60 0.77
CA PHE A 81 -3.86 10.68 1.33
C PHE A 81 -5.13 11.42 1.75
N ILE A 82 -4.99 12.51 2.47
CA ILE A 82 -6.13 13.29 2.98
C ILE A 82 -6.95 13.85 1.82
N SER A 83 -6.28 14.38 0.80
CA SER A 83 -6.94 14.90 -0.40
C SER A 83 -7.76 13.82 -1.10
N TYR A 84 -7.20 12.63 -1.25
CA TYR A 84 -7.90 11.50 -1.84
C TYR A 84 -9.13 11.11 -1.01
N ALA A 85 -8.97 11.01 0.31
CA ALA A 85 -10.05 10.60 1.21
C ALA A 85 -11.20 11.61 1.20
N GLU A 86 -10.88 12.91 1.21
CA GLU A 86 -11.88 13.97 1.14
C GLU A 86 -12.64 13.93 -0.19
N GLY A 87 -11.95 13.74 -1.29
CA GLY A 87 -12.57 13.63 -2.61
C GLY A 87 -13.50 12.42 -2.71
N ARG A 88 -13.14 11.34 -2.04
CA ARG A 88 -13.92 10.10 -2.04
C ARG A 88 -15.25 10.24 -1.29
N ASN A 89 -15.32 11.14 -0.31
CA ASN A 89 -16.51 11.36 0.51
C ASN A 89 -17.51 12.35 -0.08
N LYS A 90 -17.27 12.83 -1.27
CA LYS A 90 -18.17 13.77 -1.96
C LYS A 90 -19.21 13.09 -2.83
#